data_0b86464ca9533804aecffc851b283d74
#
_entry.id   0b86464ca9533804aecffc851b283d74
#
_cell.length_a   1.000
_cell.length_b   1.000
_cell.length_c   1.000
_cell.angle_alpha   90.00
_cell.angle_beta   90.00
_cell.angle_gamma   90.00
#
_symmetry.space_group_name_H-M   'P 1'
#
loop_
_entity.id
_entity.type
_entity.pdbx_description
1 polymer ?
#
loop_
_entity_poly.entity_id
_entity_poly.type
_entity_poly.pdbx_seq_one_letter_code
_entity_poly.pdbx_strand_id
1 'polypeptide(L)'
;MKYNRNIKGNELRKIDGKFESRYMHDAEVVLEELNKVSPSFCLAKWFNVSIHIPTGKTHSCYHPKSHLIPKTELEDDNSALHNTKHKKEQRGMMLNGIRPPECEFCWQTEDSGSQLSDRAYRSKDVYEPGLIEEAKQLGMDGNARPRYVEVNFNQACNFKCSYCSPH
;
A
#
# COMPACT_ATOMS: atom_id res chain seq x y z
N MET A 1 23.65 -16.78 4.43
CA MET A 1 23.47 -15.85 3.31
C MET A 1 23.74 -14.42 3.79
N LYS A 2 24.80 -13.79 3.32
CA LYS A 2 25.13 -12.41 3.72
C LYS A 2 24.34 -11.45 2.83
N TYR A 3 23.44 -10.69 3.42
CA TYR A 3 22.73 -9.60 2.76
C TYR A 3 23.71 -8.47 2.45
N ASN A 4 23.92 -8.17 1.18
CA ASN A 4 24.75 -7.06 0.75
C ASN A 4 23.91 -5.79 0.65
N ARG A 5 24.07 -4.84 1.58
CA ARG A 5 23.26 -3.61 1.69
C ARG A 5 23.66 -2.48 0.73
N ASN A 6 24.62 -2.73 -0.17
CA ASN A 6 25.16 -1.71 -1.09
C ASN A 6 24.81 -2.02 -2.54
N ILE A 7 23.54 -1.87 -2.92
CA ILE A 7 23.18 -1.78 -4.34
C ILE A 7 22.69 -0.34 -4.58
N LYS A 8 23.60 0.51 -5.04
CA LYS A 8 23.25 1.79 -5.64
C LYS A 8 22.66 1.52 -7.01
N GLY A 9 21.45 2.05 -7.21
CA GLY A 9 20.82 2.38 -8.48
C GLY A 9 20.88 1.36 -9.62
N ASN A 10 19.72 0.95 -10.09
CA ASN A 10 19.44 0.50 -11.47
C ASN A 10 20.23 -0.66 -12.11
N GLU A 11 20.95 -1.49 -11.38
CA GLU A 11 21.45 -2.74 -11.94
C GLU A 11 20.51 -3.90 -11.64
N LEU A 12 19.70 -4.23 -12.63
CA LEU A 12 18.85 -5.41 -12.68
C LEU A 12 19.69 -6.68 -12.61
N ARG A 13 19.72 -7.39 -11.49
CA ARG A 13 20.31 -8.72 -11.43
C ARG A 13 19.33 -9.75 -11.98
N LYS A 14 19.66 -10.32 -13.13
CA LYS A 14 19.06 -11.58 -13.58
C LYS A 14 19.55 -12.71 -12.68
N ILE A 15 18.66 -13.32 -11.94
CA ILE A 15 18.85 -14.63 -11.33
C ILE A 15 18.04 -15.61 -12.18
N ASP A 16 18.73 -16.52 -12.87
CA ASP A 16 18.14 -17.57 -13.71
C ASP A 16 17.14 -17.10 -14.80
N GLY A 17 17.41 -15.94 -15.41
CA GLY A 17 16.59 -15.45 -16.52
C GLY A 17 15.21 -14.91 -16.11
N LYS A 18 14.88 -14.90 -14.82
CA LYS A 18 13.61 -14.36 -14.26
C LYS A 18 13.87 -13.43 -13.06
N PHE A 19 13.37 -12.27 -13.21
CA PHE A 19 12.98 -11.13 -12.41
C PHE A 19 13.25 -11.07 -10.91
N GLU A 20 13.98 -10.13 -10.61
CA GLU A 20 13.74 -8.85 -9.92
C GLU A 20 12.94 -8.93 -8.64
N SER A 21 13.65 -8.79 -7.57
CA SER A 21 13.07 -8.54 -6.25
C SER A 21 12.31 -7.19 -6.28
N ARG A 22 11.09 -7.17 -5.79
CA ARG A 22 10.27 -5.96 -5.51
C ARG A 22 10.99 -4.88 -4.68
N TYR A 23 12.20 -5.16 -4.20
CA TYR A 23 13.03 -4.26 -3.41
C TYR A 23 14.06 -3.47 -4.22
N MET A 24 14.05 -3.58 -5.56
CA MET A 24 15.10 -3.01 -6.42
C MET A 24 14.87 -1.56 -6.83
N HIS A 25 13.65 -1.02 -6.61
CA HIS A 25 13.38 0.36 -6.95
C HIS A 25 13.78 1.30 -5.81
N ASP A 26 14.39 2.43 -6.16
CA ASP A 26 14.65 3.50 -5.22
C ASP A 26 13.32 4.19 -4.86
N ALA A 27 13.09 4.43 -3.57
CA ALA A 27 11.85 5.04 -3.11
C ALA A 27 11.70 6.50 -3.59
N GLU A 28 12.80 7.22 -3.80
CA GLU A 28 12.80 8.57 -4.37
C GLU A 28 12.32 8.55 -5.82
N VAL A 29 12.87 7.64 -6.62
CA VAL A 29 12.47 7.47 -8.02
C VAL A 29 10.98 7.09 -8.12
N VAL A 30 10.52 6.17 -7.26
CA VAL A 30 9.11 5.80 -7.23
C VAL A 30 8.24 7.00 -6.83
N LEU A 31 8.66 7.79 -5.83
CA LEU A 31 7.93 9.00 -5.42
C LEU A 31 7.80 10.01 -6.57
N GLU A 32 8.85 10.20 -7.36
CA GLU A 32 8.80 11.06 -8.55
C GLU A 32 7.75 10.55 -9.55
N GLU A 33 7.72 9.24 -9.82
CA GLU A 33 6.71 8.65 -10.71
C GLU A 33 5.27 8.80 -10.17
N LEU A 34 5.07 8.61 -8.86
CA LEU A 34 3.77 8.85 -8.23
C LEU A 34 3.32 10.30 -8.40
N ASN A 35 4.24 11.25 -8.19
CA ASN A 35 3.96 12.68 -8.27
C ASN A 35 3.62 13.14 -9.69
N LYS A 36 4.01 12.41 -10.73
CA LYS A 36 3.56 12.67 -12.12
C LYS A 36 2.06 12.40 -12.30
N VAL A 37 1.47 11.53 -11.48
CA VAL A 37 0.01 11.31 -11.47
C VAL A 37 -0.66 12.41 -10.67
N SER A 38 -0.30 12.53 -9.41
CA SER A 38 -0.72 13.62 -8.53
C SER A 38 0.15 13.68 -7.28
N PRO A 39 0.22 14.82 -6.57
CA PRO A 39 1.01 14.96 -5.35
C PRO A 39 0.50 14.12 -4.16
N SER A 40 -0.64 13.48 -4.29
CA SER A 40 -1.22 12.60 -3.26
C SER A 40 -1.37 11.15 -3.69
N PHE A 41 -1.00 10.80 -4.93
CA PHE A 41 -1.17 9.44 -5.45
C PHE A 41 -0.29 8.43 -4.72
N CYS A 42 -0.86 7.25 -4.38
CA CYS A 42 -0.18 6.19 -3.65
C CYS A 42 -0.61 4.80 -4.16
N LEU A 43 0.32 4.00 -4.69
CA LEU A 43 0.02 2.66 -5.20
C LEU A 43 -0.53 1.71 -4.12
N ALA A 44 -0.10 1.88 -2.86
CA ALA A 44 -0.62 1.05 -1.77
C ALA A 44 -2.15 1.16 -1.62
N LYS A 45 -2.74 2.29 -2.01
CA LYS A 45 -4.21 2.46 -1.97
C LYS A 45 -4.94 1.56 -2.98
N TRP A 46 -4.29 1.22 -4.08
CA TRP A 46 -4.82 0.29 -5.09
C TRP A 46 -4.40 -1.16 -4.82
N PHE A 47 -3.16 -1.39 -4.39
CA PHE A 47 -2.57 -2.72 -4.49
C PHE A 47 -2.18 -3.37 -3.16
N ASN A 48 -2.37 -2.69 -2.02
CA ASN A 48 -2.16 -3.29 -0.71
C ASN A 48 -3.48 -3.47 0.03
N VAL A 49 -3.60 -4.59 0.73
CA VAL A 49 -4.72 -4.86 1.62
C VAL A 49 -4.26 -5.57 2.89
N SER A 50 -4.71 -5.09 4.03
CA SER A 50 -4.69 -5.80 5.29
C SER A 50 -6.14 -6.08 5.71
N ILE A 51 -6.43 -7.33 6.04
CA ILE A 51 -7.76 -7.83 6.41
C ILE A 51 -7.71 -8.35 7.83
N HIS A 52 -8.54 -7.81 8.70
CA HIS A 52 -8.68 -8.23 10.09
C HIS A 52 -9.94 -9.08 10.24
N ILE A 53 -9.80 -10.40 10.11
CA ILE A 53 -10.92 -11.37 10.17
C ILE A 53 -11.74 -11.21 11.45
N PRO A 54 -11.12 -11.12 12.67
CA PRO A 54 -11.89 -11.05 13.92
C PRO A 54 -12.78 -9.82 14.05
N THR A 55 -12.45 -8.74 13.35
CA THR A 55 -13.16 -7.47 13.45
C THR A 55 -13.93 -7.07 12.19
N GLY A 56 -13.76 -7.85 11.10
CA GLY A 56 -14.34 -7.52 9.79
C GLY A 56 -13.86 -6.20 9.20
N LYS A 57 -12.63 -5.79 9.53
CA LYS A 57 -12.05 -4.52 9.10
C LYS A 57 -10.96 -4.70 8.06
N THR A 58 -10.70 -3.65 7.28
CA THR A 58 -9.63 -3.60 6.28
C THR A 58 -8.94 -2.24 6.26
N HIS A 59 -7.73 -2.20 5.74
CA HIS A 59 -6.99 -0.98 5.40
C HIS A 59 -5.96 -1.25 4.29
N SER A 60 -5.30 -0.20 3.78
CA SER A 60 -4.30 -0.33 2.70
C SER A 60 -2.86 -0.26 3.19
N CYS A 61 -2.60 0.36 4.32
CA CYS A 61 -1.30 0.43 4.99
C CYS A 61 -1.49 0.69 6.48
N TYR A 62 -0.41 0.75 7.27
CA TYR A 62 -0.47 0.81 8.74
C TYR A 62 -1.03 2.11 9.33
N HIS A 63 -0.96 3.23 8.60
CA HIS A 63 -1.30 4.55 9.14
C HIS A 63 -2.80 4.85 9.16
N PRO A 64 -3.56 4.57 8.09
CA PRO A 64 -5.02 4.75 8.13
C PRO A 64 -5.65 3.85 9.17
N LYS A 65 -6.61 4.39 9.91
CA LYS A 65 -7.45 3.56 10.77
C LYS A 65 -8.16 2.51 9.91
N SER A 66 -8.19 1.27 10.40
CA SER A 66 -8.96 0.22 9.76
C SER A 66 -10.46 0.57 9.80
N HIS A 67 -11.15 0.37 8.70
CA HIS A 67 -12.59 0.59 8.57
C HIS A 67 -13.33 -0.74 8.36
N LEU A 68 -14.60 -0.79 8.74
CA LEU A 68 -15.45 -1.96 8.53
C LEU A 68 -15.63 -2.24 7.03
N ILE A 69 -15.64 -3.50 6.69
CA ILE A 69 -16.11 -3.96 5.38
C ILE A 69 -17.64 -4.13 5.52
N PRO A 70 -18.45 -3.30 4.85
CA PRO A 70 -19.91 -3.44 4.94
C PRO A 70 -20.35 -4.79 4.39
N LYS A 71 -21.21 -5.51 5.12
CA LYS A 71 -21.73 -6.81 4.68
C LYS A 71 -22.46 -6.70 3.35
N THR A 72 -23.20 -5.64 3.15
CA THR A 72 -23.93 -5.39 1.89
C THR A 72 -22.99 -5.27 0.70
N GLU A 73 -21.85 -4.56 0.86
CA GLU A 73 -20.86 -4.49 -0.22
C GLU A 73 -20.24 -5.86 -0.52
N LEU A 74 -20.02 -6.68 0.52
CA LEU A 74 -19.42 -8.00 0.38
C LEU A 74 -20.40 -9.03 -0.21
N GLU A 75 -21.70 -8.90 0.07
CA GLU A 75 -22.76 -9.71 -0.53
C GLU A 75 -22.94 -9.40 -2.01
N ASP A 76 -22.78 -8.14 -2.39
CA ASP A 76 -22.87 -7.70 -3.79
C ASP A 76 -21.61 -8.06 -4.59
N ASP A 77 -20.42 -7.90 -3.99
CA ASP A 77 -19.12 -8.12 -4.66
C ASP A 77 -18.04 -8.55 -3.65
N ASN A 78 -17.55 -9.77 -3.78
CA ASN A 78 -16.47 -10.30 -2.96
C ASN A 78 -15.18 -9.45 -3.03
N SER A 79 -15.00 -8.66 -4.08
CA SER A 79 -13.85 -7.74 -4.18
C SER A 79 -13.87 -6.65 -3.11
N ALA A 80 -15.00 -6.43 -2.42
CA ALA A 80 -15.14 -5.51 -1.29
C ALA A 80 -14.22 -5.86 -0.10
N LEU A 81 -13.65 -7.06 -0.01
CA LEU A 81 -12.56 -7.35 0.92
C LEU A 81 -11.41 -6.35 0.78
N HIS A 82 -11.17 -5.88 -0.44
CA HIS A 82 -10.15 -4.89 -0.79
C HIS A 82 -10.73 -3.59 -1.37
N ASN A 83 -11.80 -3.67 -2.15
CA ASN A 83 -12.34 -2.55 -2.93
C ASN A 83 -13.62 -1.98 -2.31
N THR A 84 -13.59 -1.70 -0.99
CA THR A 84 -14.72 -1.04 -0.33
C THR A 84 -15.00 0.33 -0.96
N LYS A 85 -16.23 0.80 -0.90
CA LYS A 85 -16.62 2.15 -1.31
C LYS A 85 -15.74 3.22 -0.65
N HIS A 86 -15.44 3.06 0.64
CA HIS A 86 -14.52 3.93 1.36
C HIS A 86 -13.15 4.02 0.67
N LYS A 87 -12.52 2.89 0.31
CA LYS A 87 -11.23 2.91 -0.39
C LYS A 87 -11.32 3.52 -1.79
N LYS A 88 -12.41 3.27 -2.51
CA LYS A 88 -12.67 3.87 -3.81
C LYS A 88 -12.75 5.40 -3.72
N GLU A 89 -13.44 5.93 -2.72
CA GLU A 89 -13.50 7.37 -2.45
C GLU A 89 -12.10 7.97 -2.19
N GLN A 90 -11.28 7.28 -1.38
CA GLN A 90 -9.91 7.70 -1.12
C GLN A 90 -9.04 7.69 -2.40
N ARG A 91 -9.22 6.70 -3.28
CA ARG A 91 -8.56 6.65 -4.60
C ARG A 91 -8.96 7.85 -5.45
N GLY A 92 -10.25 8.19 -5.47
CA GLY A 92 -10.77 9.36 -6.17
C GLY A 92 -10.13 10.65 -5.69
N MET A 93 -10.00 10.85 -4.37
CA MET A 93 -9.28 11.98 -3.79
C MET A 93 -7.83 12.03 -4.31
N MET A 94 -7.11 10.93 -4.23
CA MET A 94 -5.71 10.85 -4.65
C MET A 94 -5.50 11.13 -6.14
N LEU A 95 -6.38 10.63 -7.02
CA LEU A 95 -6.30 10.92 -8.45
C LEU A 95 -6.48 12.40 -8.76
N ASN A 96 -7.29 13.10 -7.96
CA ASN A 96 -7.54 14.54 -8.10
C ASN A 96 -6.54 15.42 -7.32
N GLY A 97 -5.47 14.86 -6.80
CA GLY A 97 -4.45 15.61 -6.05
C GLY A 97 -4.90 16.02 -4.65
N ILE A 98 -6.04 15.53 -4.17
CA ILE A 98 -6.56 15.78 -2.84
C ILE A 98 -5.92 14.79 -1.87
N ARG A 99 -5.40 15.29 -0.77
CA ARG A 99 -4.79 14.49 0.30
C ARG A 99 -5.87 13.86 1.18
N PRO A 100 -6.07 12.52 1.17
CA PRO A 100 -7.00 11.88 2.09
C PRO A 100 -6.62 12.15 3.55
N PRO A 101 -7.56 12.57 4.41
CA PRO A 101 -7.26 12.83 5.83
C PRO A 101 -6.70 11.62 6.57
N GLU A 102 -7.13 10.41 6.21
CA GLU A 102 -6.63 9.17 6.83
C GLU A 102 -5.14 8.90 6.57
N CYS A 103 -4.54 9.56 5.60
CA CYS A 103 -3.12 9.45 5.25
C CYS A 103 -2.28 10.60 5.85
N GLU A 104 -2.79 11.30 6.86
CA GLU A 104 -2.16 12.48 7.48
C GLU A 104 -0.70 12.23 7.89
N PHE A 105 -0.37 11.05 8.39
CA PHE A 105 1.00 10.69 8.74
C PHE A 105 2.00 10.90 7.59
N CYS A 106 1.62 10.45 6.38
CA CYS A 106 2.47 10.64 5.21
C CYS A 106 2.58 12.13 4.85
N TRP A 107 1.48 12.86 4.94
CA TRP A 107 1.46 14.29 4.62
C TRP A 107 2.32 15.11 5.56
N GLN A 108 2.23 14.85 6.85
CA GLN A 108 3.09 15.51 7.85
C GLN A 108 4.57 15.21 7.61
N THR A 109 4.90 13.96 7.27
CA THR A 109 6.28 13.57 6.95
C THR A 109 6.79 14.31 5.71
N GLU A 110 6.00 14.36 4.64
CA GLU A 110 6.39 15.03 3.38
C GLU A 110 6.47 16.55 3.56
N ASP A 111 5.55 17.15 4.30
CA ASP A 111 5.53 18.59 4.56
C ASP A 111 6.71 19.03 5.46
N SER A 112 7.24 18.14 6.31
CA SER A 112 8.45 18.40 7.09
C SER A 112 9.71 18.48 6.23
N GLY A 113 9.69 17.86 5.04
CA GLY A 113 10.85 17.81 4.12
C GLY A 113 12.06 17.04 4.64
N SER A 114 11.93 16.34 5.79
CA SER A 114 13.07 15.69 6.46
C SER A 114 13.37 14.30 5.94
N GLN A 115 12.36 13.61 5.42
CA GLN A 115 12.47 12.23 4.94
C GLN A 115 11.33 11.82 4.00
N LEU A 116 11.51 10.71 3.31
CA LEU A 116 10.44 10.10 2.50
C LEU A 116 9.35 9.52 3.40
N SER A 117 8.11 9.66 2.98
CA SER A 117 6.96 9.07 3.68
C SER A 117 6.76 7.59 3.33
N ASP A 118 5.93 6.90 4.11
CA ASP A 118 5.50 5.54 3.79
C ASP A 118 4.72 5.45 2.47
N ARG A 119 4.20 6.56 1.94
CA ARG A 119 3.65 6.62 0.58
C ARG A 119 4.67 6.18 -0.46
N ALA A 120 5.91 6.65 -0.35
CA ALA A 120 7.00 6.24 -1.21
C ALA A 120 7.42 4.79 -0.97
N TYR A 121 7.67 4.41 0.29
CA TYR A 121 8.15 3.08 0.65
C TYR A 121 7.12 1.99 0.36
N ARG A 122 5.85 2.16 0.71
CA ARG A 122 4.79 1.17 0.46
C ARG A 122 4.43 1.06 -1.01
N SER A 123 4.53 2.15 -1.76
CA SER A 123 4.38 2.11 -3.21
C SER A 123 5.55 1.36 -3.86
N LYS A 124 6.79 1.61 -3.40
CA LYS A 124 7.98 0.90 -3.86
C LYS A 124 7.86 -0.62 -3.66
N ASP A 125 7.33 -1.07 -2.52
CA ASP A 125 7.20 -2.49 -2.18
C ASP A 125 6.34 -3.27 -3.19
N VAL A 126 5.45 -2.59 -3.90
CA VAL A 126 4.56 -3.19 -4.92
C VAL A 126 4.85 -2.69 -6.33
N TYR A 127 5.79 -1.76 -6.50
CA TYR A 127 6.06 -1.13 -7.78
C TYR A 127 6.55 -2.14 -8.83
N GLU A 128 5.86 -2.15 -9.96
CA GLU A 128 6.21 -2.90 -11.17
C GLU A 128 5.96 -1.99 -12.38
N PRO A 129 6.71 -2.17 -13.49
CA PRO A 129 6.44 -1.44 -14.72
C PRO A 129 4.98 -1.59 -15.17
N GLY A 130 4.32 -0.47 -15.43
CA GLY A 130 2.92 -0.43 -15.86
C GLY A 130 1.89 -0.38 -14.74
N LEU A 131 2.27 -0.57 -13.46
CA LEU A 131 1.31 -0.61 -12.35
C LEU A 131 0.66 0.76 -12.08
N ILE A 132 1.38 1.85 -12.32
CA ILE A 132 0.81 3.21 -12.27
C ILE A 132 -0.27 3.37 -13.34
N GLU A 133 0.00 2.91 -14.55
CA GLU A 133 -0.98 2.98 -15.64
C GLU A 133 -2.18 2.07 -15.36
N GLU A 134 -1.98 0.88 -14.80
CA GLU A 134 -3.07 0.02 -14.33
C GLU A 134 -3.94 0.76 -13.30
N ALA A 135 -3.35 1.41 -12.31
CA ALA A 135 -4.08 2.18 -11.31
C ALA A 135 -4.88 3.35 -11.92
N LYS A 136 -4.30 4.06 -12.90
CA LYS A 136 -4.97 5.14 -13.62
C LYS A 136 -6.15 4.62 -14.46
N GLN A 137 -5.98 3.49 -15.15
CA GLN A 137 -7.05 2.87 -15.93
C GLN A 137 -8.20 2.36 -15.07
N LEU A 138 -7.89 1.78 -13.90
CA LEU A 138 -8.90 1.38 -12.91
C LEU A 138 -9.66 2.59 -12.35
N GLY A 139 -9.01 3.74 -12.29
CA GLY A 139 -9.59 4.94 -11.70
C GLY A 139 -9.96 4.73 -10.23
N MET A 140 -11.00 5.43 -9.79
CA MET A 140 -11.48 5.26 -8.41
C MET A 140 -12.36 4.02 -8.25
N ASP A 141 -13.20 3.70 -9.23
CA ASP A 141 -14.28 2.70 -9.13
C ASP A 141 -13.84 1.28 -9.50
N GLY A 142 -12.72 1.15 -10.20
CA GLY A 142 -12.22 -0.14 -10.64
C GLY A 142 -11.85 -1.07 -9.48
N ASN A 143 -12.11 -2.37 -9.68
CA ASN A 143 -11.76 -3.39 -8.70
C ASN A 143 -10.29 -3.80 -8.87
N ALA A 144 -9.40 -3.11 -8.15
CA ALA A 144 -7.98 -3.42 -8.14
C ALA A 144 -7.72 -4.81 -7.54
N ARG A 145 -6.79 -5.55 -8.13
CA ARG A 145 -6.29 -6.81 -7.58
C ARG A 145 -5.10 -6.54 -6.69
N PRO A 146 -5.14 -6.91 -5.40
CA PRO A 146 -4.03 -6.62 -4.50
C PRO A 146 -2.76 -7.37 -4.92
N ARG A 147 -1.61 -6.71 -4.81
CA ARG A 147 -0.26 -7.28 -4.98
C ARG A 147 0.36 -7.65 -3.63
N TYR A 148 -0.09 -6.98 -2.57
CA TYR A 148 0.27 -7.29 -1.19
C TYR A 148 -1.00 -7.57 -0.39
N VAL A 149 -1.04 -8.72 0.26
CA VAL A 149 -2.16 -9.16 1.10
C VAL A 149 -1.63 -9.58 2.46
N GLU A 150 -2.15 -8.96 3.49
CA GLU A 150 -1.94 -9.32 4.88
C GLU A 150 -3.26 -9.76 5.50
N VAL A 151 -3.27 -10.90 6.19
CA VAL A 151 -4.47 -11.41 6.83
C VAL A 151 -4.19 -11.66 8.31
N ASN A 152 -4.91 -10.96 9.17
CA ASN A 152 -4.91 -11.18 10.59
C ASN A 152 -6.08 -12.11 10.95
N PHE A 153 -5.77 -13.36 11.31
CA PHE A 153 -6.77 -14.38 11.62
C PHE A 153 -7.29 -14.31 13.05
N ASN A 154 -6.44 -13.93 14.01
CA ASN A 154 -6.81 -13.74 15.40
C ASN A 154 -5.73 -12.91 16.13
N GLN A 155 -5.99 -12.59 17.38
CA GLN A 155 -5.02 -11.89 18.26
C GLN A 155 -4.21 -12.85 19.13
N ALA A 156 -4.46 -14.16 19.04
CA ALA A 156 -3.72 -15.14 19.81
C ALA A 156 -2.29 -15.28 19.28
N CYS A 157 -1.34 -15.22 20.19
CA CYS A 157 0.08 -15.36 19.90
C CYS A 157 0.71 -16.31 20.91
N ASN A 158 1.55 -17.22 20.45
CA ASN A 158 2.28 -18.14 21.30
C ASN A 158 3.68 -17.64 21.71
N PHE A 159 4.06 -16.43 21.29
CA PHE A 159 5.31 -15.79 21.68
C PHE A 159 5.13 -14.91 22.93
N LYS A 160 6.20 -14.78 23.71
CA LYS A 160 6.29 -13.86 24.86
C LYS A 160 7.37 -12.82 24.60
N CYS A 161 7.09 -11.92 23.66
CA CYS A 161 8.04 -10.85 23.33
C CYS A 161 8.06 -9.80 24.44
N SER A 162 9.26 -9.34 24.81
CA SER A 162 9.45 -8.34 25.88
C SER A 162 8.80 -6.98 25.57
N TYR A 163 8.54 -6.70 24.29
CA TYR A 163 7.89 -5.47 23.81
C TYR A 163 6.39 -5.67 23.51
N CYS A 164 5.85 -6.85 23.76
CA CYS A 164 4.43 -7.11 23.54
C CYS A 164 3.63 -6.58 24.73
N SER A 165 2.77 -5.61 24.48
CA SER A 165 1.85 -5.11 25.49
C SER A 165 0.73 -6.14 25.73
N PRO A 166 0.40 -6.48 26.97
CA PRO A 166 -0.82 -7.23 27.25
C PRO A 166 -2.03 -6.36 26.87
N HIS A 167 -2.89 -6.90 26.03
CA HIS A 167 -4.18 -6.31 25.67
C HIS A 167 -5.27 -6.76 26.61
#